data_4a45f04d14b21c088bbce0a6a4b84880
#
_entry.id   4a45f04d14b21c088bbce0a6a4b84880
#
_cell.length_a   1.000
_cell.length_b   1.000
_cell.length_c   1.000
_cell.angle_alpha   90.00
_cell.angle_beta   90.00
_cell.angle_gamma   90.00
#
_symmetry.space_group_name_H-M   'P 1'
#
loop_
_entity.id
_entity.type
_entity.pdbx_description
1 polymer ?
#
loop_
_entity_poly.entity_id
_entity_poly.type
_entity_poly.pdbx_seq_one_letter_code
_entity_poly.pdbx_strand_id
1 'polypeptide(L)'
;MEEEFNWIAYHNGKPIAIYLMYPDVNQILKHLNGRMHLPNKLKFLYLKKRKTMTRVRGVLMGVIPKYQGMGIEAAIILKLAKVFERKAHYREIEFSWVGDFNPKMRKIFLSVGSVPVKHYITYRYLFDRKMEFKRYPIPAD
;
A
#
# COMPACT_ATOMS: atom_id res chain seq x y z
N MET A 1 3.72 -12.85 8.42
CA MET A 1 2.99 -11.60 8.17
C MET A 1 3.04 -10.80 9.46
N GLU A 2 3.20 -9.49 9.43
CA GLU A 2 3.13 -8.66 10.64
C GLU A 2 1.71 -8.15 10.78
N GLU A 3 0.94 -8.76 11.68
CA GLU A 3 -0.50 -8.48 11.85
C GLU A 3 -0.77 -7.02 12.24
N GLU A 4 0.14 -6.40 12.99
CA GLU A 4 0.03 -5.02 13.46
C GLU A 4 -0.06 -3.96 12.33
N PHE A 5 0.25 -4.34 11.08
CA PHE A 5 0.08 -3.47 9.91
C PHE A 5 -1.27 -3.66 9.20
N ASN A 6 -2.10 -4.56 9.68
CA ASN A 6 -3.39 -4.85 9.06
C ASN A 6 -4.51 -4.42 10.00
N TRP A 7 -5.30 -3.46 9.53
CA TRP A 7 -6.34 -2.83 10.34
C TRP A 7 -7.72 -3.01 9.72
N ILE A 8 -8.68 -3.39 10.55
CA ILE A 8 -10.10 -3.39 10.19
C ILE A 8 -10.81 -2.57 11.25
N ALA A 9 -11.51 -1.53 10.83
CA ALA A 9 -12.36 -0.74 11.73
C ALA A 9 -13.77 -1.32 11.73
N TYR A 10 -14.38 -1.35 12.91
CA TYR A 10 -15.73 -1.86 13.11
C TYR A 10 -16.63 -0.77 13.70
N HIS A 11 -17.89 -0.77 13.30
CA HIS A 11 -18.96 0.02 13.92
C HIS A 11 -20.18 -0.87 14.16
N ASN A 12 -20.64 -0.95 15.42
CA ASN A 12 -21.73 -1.85 15.81
C ASN A 12 -21.57 -3.30 15.33
N GLY A 13 -20.34 -3.84 15.48
CA GLY A 13 -20.01 -5.23 15.08
C GLY A 13 -19.83 -5.45 13.57
N LYS A 14 -20.02 -4.42 12.73
CA LYS A 14 -19.86 -4.53 11.27
C LYS A 14 -18.54 -3.89 10.82
N PRO A 15 -17.76 -4.55 9.93
CA PRO A 15 -16.55 -3.95 9.38
C PRO A 15 -16.92 -2.77 8.48
N ILE A 16 -16.29 -1.62 8.69
CA ILE A 16 -16.57 -0.38 7.96
C ILE A 16 -15.38 0.17 7.19
N ALA A 17 -14.17 -0.24 7.56
CA ALA A 17 -12.96 0.14 6.85
C ALA A 17 -11.89 -0.94 6.98
N ILE A 18 -10.99 -0.98 6.01
CA ILE A 18 -9.83 -1.88 5.98
C ILE A 18 -8.60 -1.12 5.50
N TYR A 19 -7.45 -1.42 6.11
CA TYR A 19 -6.16 -0.98 5.62
C TYR A 19 -5.14 -2.10 5.76
N LEU A 20 -4.55 -2.52 4.64
CA LEU A 20 -3.57 -3.59 4.58
C LEU A 20 -2.21 -3.05 4.16
N MET A 21 -1.20 -3.39 4.93
CA MET A 21 0.19 -3.06 4.66
C MET A 21 1.09 -4.27 4.89
N TYR A 22 2.19 -4.32 4.17
CA TYR A 22 3.19 -5.39 4.30
C TYR A 22 4.60 -4.84 4.24
N PRO A 23 5.54 -5.42 5.00
CA PRO A 23 6.97 -5.16 4.80
C PRO A 23 7.37 -5.44 3.36
N ASP A 24 8.16 -4.55 2.78
CA ASP A 24 8.61 -4.68 1.38
C ASP A 24 9.65 -5.79 1.25
N VAL A 25 9.16 -6.99 1.01
CA VAL A 25 9.97 -8.19 0.85
C VAL A 25 10.95 -8.09 -0.34
N ASN A 26 10.69 -7.21 -1.32
CA ASN A 26 11.59 -7.00 -2.45
C ASN A 26 12.98 -6.51 -1.99
N GLN A 27 13.05 -5.84 -0.83
CA GLN A 27 14.33 -5.45 -0.24
C GLN A 27 15.21 -6.66 0.12
N ILE A 28 14.62 -7.84 0.34
CA ILE A 28 15.36 -9.10 0.51
C ILE A 28 15.49 -9.85 -0.83
N LEU A 29 14.40 -9.94 -1.60
CA LEU A 29 14.36 -10.73 -2.84
C LEU A 29 15.42 -10.29 -3.86
N LYS A 30 15.74 -9.01 -3.93
CA LYS A 30 16.80 -8.49 -4.81
C LYS A 30 18.17 -9.15 -4.57
N HIS A 31 18.42 -9.72 -3.39
CA HIS A 31 19.67 -10.40 -3.03
C HIS A 31 19.66 -11.91 -3.34
N LEU A 32 18.56 -12.44 -3.89
CA LEU A 32 18.37 -13.87 -4.13
C LEU A 32 18.47 -14.25 -5.62
N ASN A 33 18.75 -13.29 -6.50
CA ASN A 33 18.92 -13.47 -7.94
C ASN A 33 17.78 -14.29 -8.60
N GLY A 34 16.53 -14.06 -8.17
CA GLY A 34 15.34 -14.74 -8.71
C GLY A 34 15.23 -16.24 -8.41
N ARG A 35 16.05 -16.79 -7.52
CA ARG A 35 16.09 -18.22 -7.20
C ARG A 35 15.73 -18.47 -5.75
N MET A 36 14.90 -19.49 -5.48
CA MET A 36 14.42 -19.87 -4.14
C MET A 36 14.85 -21.29 -3.74
N HIS A 37 16.07 -21.71 -4.13
CA HIS A 37 16.69 -22.96 -3.67
C HIS A 37 17.06 -22.87 -2.18
N LEU A 38 17.40 -23.99 -1.56
CA LEU A 38 17.62 -24.09 -0.11
C LEU A 38 18.59 -23.05 0.47
N PRO A 39 19.79 -22.81 -0.10
CA PRO A 39 20.69 -21.75 0.37
C PRO A 39 20.04 -20.36 0.36
N ASN A 40 19.27 -20.03 -0.67
CA ASN A 40 18.59 -18.75 -0.75
C ASN A 40 17.42 -18.62 0.25
N LYS A 41 16.74 -19.73 0.58
CA LYS A 41 15.75 -19.74 1.66
C LYS A 41 16.41 -19.43 3.01
N LEU A 42 17.56 -20.03 3.30
CA LEU A 42 18.33 -19.74 4.51
C LEU A 42 18.81 -18.28 4.53
N LYS A 43 19.33 -17.77 3.40
CA LYS A 43 19.71 -16.37 3.24
C LYS A 43 18.54 -15.43 3.44
N PHE A 44 17.35 -15.76 2.94
CA PHE A 44 16.12 -15.00 3.17
C PHE A 44 15.80 -14.91 4.66
N LEU A 45 15.81 -16.03 5.38
CA LEU A 45 15.54 -16.05 6.82
C LEU A 45 16.57 -15.24 7.62
N TYR A 46 17.84 -15.35 7.24
CA TYR A 46 18.92 -14.56 7.86
C TYR A 46 18.70 -13.06 7.67
N LEU A 47 18.45 -12.62 6.43
CA LEU A 47 18.19 -11.19 6.12
C LEU A 47 16.92 -10.69 6.82
N LYS A 48 15.87 -11.50 6.89
CA LYS A 48 14.65 -11.18 7.63
C LYS A 48 14.95 -10.99 9.13
N LYS A 49 15.72 -11.91 9.75
CA LYS A 49 16.13 -11.81 11.15
C LYS A 49 16.96 -10.55 11.41
N ARG A 50 17.80 -10.14 10.47
CA ARG A 50 18.57 -8.90 10.53
C ARG A 50 17.76 -7.62 10.30
N LYS A 51 16.43 -7.71 10.17
CA LYS A 51 15.54 -6.56 9.93
C LYS A 51 15.94 -5.74 8.71
N THR A 52 16.38 -6.40 7.63
CA THR A 52 16.81 -5.75 6.39
C THR A 52 15.67 -5.01 5.69
N MET A 53 14.43 -5.42 5.95
CA MET A 53 13.26 -4.70 5.44
C MET A 53 13.02 -3.46 6.30
N THR A 54 13.24 -2.29 5.71
CA THR A 54 13.06 -0.99 6.35
C THR A 54 11.87 -0.21 5.81
N ARG A 55 11.23 -0.74 4.76
CA ARG A 55 10.06 -0.16 4.10
C ARG A 55 8.83 -1.03 4.32
N VAL A 56 7.70 -0.37 4.54
CA VAL A 56 6.37 -1.00 4.53
C VAL A 56 5.58 -0.46 3.36
N ARG A 57 4.86 -1.32 2.65
CA ARG A 57 4.01 -0.93 1.52
C ARG A 57 2.55 -1.01 1.92
N GLY A 58 1.82 0.09 1.74
CA GLY A 58 0.37 0.11 1.77
C GLY A 58 -0.16 -0.50 0.47
N VAL A 59 -1.04 -1.49 0.57
CA VAL A 59 -1.54 -2.23 -0.59
C VAL A 59 -3.00 -1.94 -0.86
N LEU A 60 -3.79 -1.83 0.18
CA LEU A 60 -5.22 -1.63 0.09
C LEU A 60 -5.69 -0.72 1.22
N MET A 61 -6.45 0.30 0.88
CA MET A 61 -7.22 1.09 1.82
C MET A 61 -8.63 1.27 1.28
N GLY A 62 -9.63 1.00 2.11
CA GLY A 62 -11.02 1.18 1.74
C GLY A 62 -11.88 1.53 2.94
N VAL A 63 -12.83 2.44 2.74
CA VAL A 63 -13.87 2.81 3.71
C VAL A 63 -15.22 2.74 3.02
N ILE A 64 -16.20 2.11 3.67
CA ILE A 64 -17.56 2.03 3.15
C ILE A 64 -18.08 3.45 2.90
N PRO A 65 -18.74 3.74 1.75
CA PRO A 65 -19.16 5.09 1.35
C PRO A 65 -19.87 5.88 2.44
N LYS A 66 -20.79 5.25 3.17
CA LYS A 66 -21.53 5.86 4.28
C LYS A 66 -20.64 6.44 5.39
N TYR A 67 -19.42 5.94 5.53
CA TYR A 67 -18.48 6.30 6.60
C TYR A 67 -17.28 7.11 6.10
N GLN A 68 -17.21 7.41 4.80
CA GLN A 68 -16.16 8.26 4.24
C GLN A 68 -16.26 9.70 4.78
N GLY A 69 -15.12 10.37 4.91
CA GLY A 69 -15.07 11.75 5.43
C GLY A 69 -15.33 11.89 6.94
N MET A 70 -15.55 10.79 7.66
CA MET A 70 -15.75 10.79 9.11
C MET A 70 -14.45 10.67 9.92
N GLY A 71 -13.29 10.78 9.28
CA GLY A 71 -11.99 10.72 9.94
C GLY A 71 -11.47 9.32 10.25
N ILE A 72 -12.12 8.26 9.74
CA ILE A 72 -11.71 6.86 9.98
C ILE A 72 -10.33 6.60 9.39
N GLU A 73 -10.07 7.13 8.19
CA GLU A 73 -8.77 7.04 7.53
C GLU A 73 -7.66 7.65 8.40
N ALA A 74 -7.91 8.83 8.94
CA ALA A 74 -6.97 9.52 9.82
C ALA A 74 -6.75 8.73 11.12
N ALA A 75 -7.80 8.17 11.71
CA ALA A 75 -7.70 7.35 12.91
C ALA A 75 -6.86 6.09 12.68
N ILE A 76 -7.01 5.42 11.53
CA ILE A 76 -6.18 4.26 11.16
C ILE A 76 -4.72 4.70 11.00
N ILE A 77 -4.46 5.80 10.32
CA ILE A 77 -3.09 6.32 10.10
C ILE A 77 -2.42 6.68 11.43
N LEU A 78 -3.13 7.31 12.36
CA LEU A 78 -2.62 7.62 13.70
C LEU A 78 -2.30 6.35 14.51
N LYS A 79 -3.11 5.30 14.39
CA LYS A 79 -2.82 4.01 15.00
C LYS A 79 -1.57 3.36 14.40
N LEU A 80 -1.42 3.43 13.08
CA LEU A 80 -0.22 2.94 12.39
C LEU A 80 1.03 3.71 12.81
N ALA A 81 0.97 5.02 12.98
CA ALA A 81 2.10 5.82 13.47
C ALA A 81 2.66 5.24 14.78
N LYS A 82 1.80 4.87 15.73
CA LYS A 82 2.22 4.22 16.98
C LYS A 82 2.88 2.86 16.77
N VAL A 83 2.50 2.12 15.73
CA VAL A 83 3.18 0.86 15.37
C VAL A 83 4.59 1.14 14.86
N PHE A 84 4.75 2.16 14.02
CA PHE A 84 6.06 2.57 13.50
C PHE A 84 7.00 3.07 14.59
N GLU A 85 6.49 3.83 15.57
CA GLU A 85 7.27 4.24 16.75
C GLU A 85 7.87 3.04 17.50
N ARG A 86 7.08 1.98 17.71
CA ARG A 86 7.55 0.74 18.36
C ARG A 86 8.49 -0.08 17.47
N LYS A 87 8.28 -0.03 16.17
CA LYS A 87 9.03 -0.78 15.15
C LYS A 87 9.98 0.12 14.37
N ALA A 88 10.82 0.88 15.07
CA ALA A 88 11.68 1.93 14.53
C ALA A 88 12.68 1.49 13.44
N HIS A 89 12.82 0.19 13.16
CA HIS A 89 13.59 -0.29 12.03
C HIS A 89 12.88 -0.06 10.67
N TYR A 90 11.54 0.09 10.67
CA TYR A 90 10.82 0.56 9.50
C TYR A 90 10.91 2.09 9.45
N ARG A 91 11.51 2.60 8.38
CA ARG A 91 11.82 4.03 8.21
C ARG A 91 11.02 4.69 7.09
N GLU A 92 10.38 3.88 6.26
CA GLU A 92 9.66 4.33 5.08
C GLU A 92 8.31 3.65 4.97
N ILE A 93 7.31 4.44 4.55
CA ILE A 93 6.03 3.93 4.10
C ILE A 93 5.91 4.26 2.62
N GLU A 94 5.80 3.26 1.76
CA GLU A 94 5.42 3.44 0.38
C GLU A 94 3.91 3.19 0.27
N PHE A 95 3.14 4.25 0.07
CA PHE A 95 1.75 4.11 -0.31
C PHE A 95 1.69 3.55 -1.72
N SER A 96 0.78 2.60 -1.96
CA SER A 96 0.56 2.03 -3.30
C SER A 96 0.21 3.11 -4.30
N TRP A 97 0.37 2.77 -5.57
CA TRP A 97 -0.10 3.63 -6.65
C TRP A 97 -1.59 3.97 -6.46
N VAL A 98 -1.89 5.23 -6.68
CA VAL A 98 -3.26 5.75 -6.67
C VAL A 98 -3.56 6.26 -8.07
N GLY A 99 -4.62 5.74 -8.68
CA GLY A 99 -5.06 6.19 -9.98
C GLY A 99 -5.44 7.68 -9.96
N ASP A 100 -5.27 8.33 -11.10
CA ASP A 100 -5.67 9.73 -11.29
C ASP A 100 -7.18 9.95 -11.17
N PHE A 101 -7.95 8.86 -11.25
CA PHE A 101 -9.39 8.82 -11.00
C PHE A 101 -9.77 8.83 -9.50
N ASN A 102 -8.80 8.82 -8.58
CA ASN A 102 -9.06 8.84 -7.14
C ASN A 102 -8.36 10.03 -6.45
N PRO A 103 -8.84 11.26 -6.70
CA PRO A 103 -8.27 12.47 -6.12
C PRO A 103 -8.42 12.53 -4.59
N LYS A 104 -9.47 11.92 -4.03
CA LYS A 104 -9.70 11.88 -2.58
C LYS A 104 -8.58 11.15 -1.87
N MET A 105 -8.20 9.96 -2.34
CA MET A 105 -7.10 9.19 -1.75
C MET A 105 -5.76 9.92 -1.88
N ARG A 106 -5.51 10.58 -3.02
CA ARG A 106 -4.29 11.39 -3.20
C ARG A 106 -4.21 12.52 -2.17
N LYS A 107 -5.33 13.22 -1.90
CA LYS A 107 -5.38 14.26 -0.87
C LYS A 107 -5.07 13.70 0.53
N ILE A 108 -5.62 12.54 0.88
CA ILE A 108 -5.34 11.88 2.17
C ILE A 108 -3.84 11.59 2.30
N PHE A 109 -3.19 11.01 1.30
CA PHE A 109 -1.77 10.72 1.36
C PHE A 109 -0.92 11.99 1.46
N LEU A 110 -1.24 13.02 0.69
CA LEU A 110 -0.54 14.31 0.80
C LEU A 110 -0.72 14.95 2.18
N SER A 111 -1.92 14.86 2.79
CA SER A 111 -2.18 15.44 4.11
C SER A 111 -1.38 14.81 5.25
N VAL A 112 -0.91 13.57 5.07
CA VAL A 112 -0.01 12.91 6.02
C VAL A 112 1.48 13.11 5.68
N GLY A 113 1.79 14.05 4.78
CA GLY A 113 3.17 14.42 4.45
C GLY A 113 3.84 13.51 3.41
N SER A 114 3.08 12.68 2.67
CA SER A 114 3.69 11.88 1.61
C SER A 114 4.11 12.73 0.42
N VAL A 115 5.17 12.30 -0.26
CA VAL A 115 5.70 12.95 -1.47
C VAL A 115 5.53 12.00 -2.65
N PRO A 116 4.96 12.44 -3.79
CA PRO A 116 4.92 11.64 -5.01
C PRO A 116 6.33 11.36 -5.52
N VAL A 117 6.74 10.10 -5.59
CA VAL A 117 8.10 9.69 -6.00
C VAL A 117 8.13 8.86 -7.28
N LYS A 118 6.98 8.34 -7.71
CA LYS A 118 6.86 7.49 -8.90
C LYS A 118 5.62 7.89 -9.70
N HIS A 119 5.79 7.94 -11.00
CA HIS A 119 4.71 8.12 -11.96
C HIS A 119 4.59 6.87 -12.83
N TYR A 120 3.44 6.21 -12.78
CA TYR A 120 3.16 5.04 -13.60
C TYR A 120 2.28 5.44 -14.77
N ILE A 121 2.66 5.06 -15.98
CA ILE A 121 1.88 5.31 -17.20
C ILE A 121 1.50 3.94 -17.76
N THR A 122 0.20 3.71 -17.93
CA THR A 122 -0.30 2.51 -18.58
C THR A 122 -0.49 2.80 -20.06
N TYR A 123 0.21 2.06 -20.90
CA TYR A 123 0.06 2.11 -22.33
C TYR A 123 -0.89 1.02 -22.80
N ARG A 124 -1.73 1.34 -23.76
CA ARG A 124 -2.62 0.40 -24.44
C ARG A 124 -2.32 0.40 -25.93
N TYR A 125 -2.15 -0.77 -26.49
CA TYR A 125 -2.03 -0.97 -27.93
C TYR A 125 -3.33 -1.58 -28.45
N LEU A 126 -3.99 -0.90 -29.42
CA LEU A 126 -5.17 -1.42 -30.09
C LEU A 126 -4.74 -2.17 -31.33
N PHE A 127 -5.02 -3.47 -31.41
CA PHE A 127 -4.75 -4.27 -32.60
C PHE A 127 -5.58 -3.80 -33.79
N ASP A 128 -6.86 -3.47 -33.58
CA ASP A 128 -7.65 -2.74 -34.54
C ASP A 128 -7.41 -1.23 -34.38
N ARG A 129 -6.69 -0.65 -35.36
CA ARG A 129 -6.33 0.75 -35.39
C ARG A 129 -7.51 1.69 -35.66
N LYS A 130 -8.65 1.17 -36.12
CA LYS A 130 -9.87 1.93 -36.35
C LYS A 130 -10.77 2.01 -35.11
N MET A 131 -10.50 1.18 -34.10
CA MET A 131 -11.26 1.21 -32.85
C MET A 131 -11.01 2.51 -32.10
N GLU A 132 -12.09 3.19 -31.70
CA GLU A 132 -12.02 4.40 -30.90
C GLU A 132 -11.39 4.11 -29.52
N PHE A 133 -10.47 4.98 -29.11
CA PHE A 133 -9.93 4.92 -27.77
C PHE A 133 -10.95 5.45 -26.77
N LYS A 134 -11.48 4.56 -25.92
CA LYS A 134 -12.33 4.95 -24.80
C LYS A 134 -11.59 4.74 -23.48
N ARG A 135 -11.42 5.79 -22.71
CA ARG A 135 -10.94 5.72 -21.35
C ARG A 135 -12.07 5.25 -20.43
N TYR A 136 -11.72 4.46 -19.40
CA TYR A 136 -12.69 4.16 -18.35
C TYR A 136 -13.16 5.47 -17.70
N PRO A 137 -14.47 5.68 -17.54
CA PRO A 137 -14.98 6.88 -16.92
C PRO A 137 -14.48 7.02 -15.49
N ILE A 138 -14.11 8.25 -15.12
CA ILE A 138 -13.79 8.57 -13.72
C ILE A 138 -15.12 8.53 -12.97
N PRO A 139 -15.25 7.72 -11.88
CA PRO A 139 -16.48 7.70 -11.11
C PRO A 139 -16.80 9.12 -10.64
N ALA A 140 -18.04 9.56 -10.89
CA ALA A 140 -18.52 10.81 -10.30
C ALA A 140 -18.57 10.67 -8.77
N ASP A 141 -18.26 11.76 -8.07
CA ASP A 141 -18.30 11.82 -6.60
C ASP A 141 -19.73 11.72 -6.05
#